data_d81f82f8d57ce631805b0a7ce0a47603
#
_entry.id   d81f82f8d57ce631805b0a7ce0a47603
#
_cell.length_a   1.000
_cell.length_b   1.000
_cell.length_c   1.000
_cell.angle_alpha   90.00
_cell.angle_beta   90.00
_cell.angle_gamma   90.00
#
_symmetry.space_group_name_H-M   'P 1'
#
loop_
_entity.id
_entity.type
_entity.pdbx_description
1 polymer ?
#
loop_
_entity_poly.entity_id
_entity_poly.type
_entity_poly.pdbx_seq_one_letter_code
_entity_poly.pdbx_strand_id
1 'polypeptide(L)'
;MKAKNLILMSLYMLHCFAVHAQQLKTANNFVPSHTPLFSYGINPGYYSPAWTDQKLSDIAAGAGVHSSRLSLPAEFLELQGYKARTKEFAYYTNTLKFNDLTVFIGSASSKNRDKQLYPGCTEPSKAFKGIYEPVWIKEKNNSFRINPENTLAAYIYMVYLNYGKYIAYWEVFNEPDFTNNWVVASKKDVFDSWWSKPPNPKDLPNLNCPIYSYVRMLRVAYEVIKKLNNKELVTTGGIGYPSFLHQLLNVTDNPDQGKVSAKYPLKAGAYFDVLSFHDYPFYYLSYWDSLSGKKIYNRHSDAAAEEFITKKNQYEQILKENGYDGKTYPLKYLICTELNIPAKRYQHADNIGSDEAQKNFTIKSLVLAQKNKISQLYYFVLGRSADTDQSNDPYQLMGLYFNLKTCLPGKQVLTPQGAAFKTTSMLLYGYTYNERLTNKMNLPATASGAVFVKKNDVVFALWAKTSKDLSENNTVNYDTYVLKKNKAVFVHEWNYSVTLKTKILDGNSIKLTPSPIFITTK
;
A
#
# COMPACT_ATOMS: atom_id res chain seq x y z
N MET A 1 -8.11 -47.13 -25.31
CA MET A 1 -8.46 -45.96 -24.43
C MET A 1 -7.27 -45.04 -24.17
N LYS A 2 -6.25 -44.97 -25.06
CA LYS A 2 -5.06 -44.09 -24.85
C LYS A 2 -4.88 -42.97 -25.91
N ALA A 3 -5.74 -42.91 -26.93
CA ALA A 3 -5.62 -41.90 -27.99
C ALA A 3 -6.53 -40.67 -27.82
N LYS A 4 -7.62 -40.76 -27.05
CA LYS A 4 -8.57 -39.65 -26.84
C LYS A 4 -8.09 -38.59 -25.84
N ASN A 5 -7.19 -38.92 -24.92
CA ASN A 5 -6.68 -37.97 -23.93
C ASN A 5 -5.54 -37.10 -24.46
N LEU A 6 -4.89 -37.48 -25.56
CA LEU A 6 -3.84 -36.66 -26.17
C LEU A 6 -4.40 -35.51 -27.04
N ILE A 7 -5.61 -35.70 -27.59
CA ILE A 7 -6.26 -34.69 -28.43
C ILE A 7 -6.93 -33.60 -27.60
N LEU A 8 -7.39 -33.91 -26.39
CA LEU A 8 -7.93 -32.88 -25.49
C LEU A 8 -6.83 -31.97 -24.87
N MET A 9 -5.63 -32.49 -24.72
CA MET A 9 -4.52 -31.70 -24.19
C MET A 9 -3.90 -30.77 -25.25
N SER A 10 -4.02 -31.10 -26.54
CA SER A 10 -3.58 -30.23 -27.63
C SER A 10 -4.58 -29.13 -28.00
N LEU A 11 -5.88 -29.31 -27.71
CA LEU A 11 -6.88 -28.25 -27.95
C LEU A 11 -6.86 -27.12 -26.89
N TYR A 12 -6.30 -27.35 -25.71
CA TYR A 12 -6.14 -26.30 -24.70
C TYR A 12 -4.90 -25.42 -24.93
N MET A 13 -3.99 -25.82 -25.83
CA MET A 13 -2.81 -25.01 -26.19
C MET A 13 -2.96 -24.18 -27.45
N LEU A 14 -4.09 -24.23 -28.14
CA LEU A 14 -4.29 -23.52 -29.41
C LEU A 14 -5.23 -22.29 -29.30
N HIS A 15 -5.33 -21.64 -28.15
CA HIS A 15 -5.70 -20.24 -28.12
C HIS A 15 -4.44 -19.40 -28.32
N CYS A 16 -3.78 -19.58 -29.48
CA CYS A 16 -2.87 -18.60 -30.01
C CYS A 16 -3.66 -17.33 -30.32
N PHE A 17 -3.66 -16.39 -29.39
CA PHE A 17 -4.05 -15.02 -29.71
C PHE A 17 -3.15 -14.55 -30.85
N ALA A 18 -3.70 -14.39 -32.04
CA ALA A 18 -3.09 -13.61 -33.10
C ALA A 18 -3.01 -12.15 -32.61
N VAL A 19 -1.98 -11.87 -31.83
CA VAL A 19 -1.72 -10.50 -31.37
C VAL A 19 -1.04 -9.79 -32.53
N HIS A 20 -1.81 -9.01 -33.27
CA HIS A 20 -1.27 -7.99 -34.15
C HIS A 20 -0.24 -7.18 -33.34
N ALA A 21 0.85 -6.78 -33.98
CA ALA A 21 1.87 -5.91 -33.37
C ALA A 21 1.29 -4.53 -33.08
N GLN A 22 0.33 -4.47 -32.16
CA GLN A 22 -0.22 -3.23 -31.65
C GLN A 22 0.89 -2.63 -30.77
N GLN A 23 1.34 -1.44 -31.11
CA GLN A 23 2.34 -0.71 -30.35
C GLN A 23 1.89 -0.68 -28.88
N LEU A 24 2.72 -1.17 -27.97
CA LEU A 24 2.40 -1.22 -26.55
C LEU A 24 2.08 0.19 -26.06
N LYS A 25 0.85 0.41 -25.60
CA LYS A 25 0.45 1.68 -24.97
C LYS A 25 1.13 1.75 -23.60
N THR A 26 1.88 2.81 -23.36
CA THR A 26 2.51 3.09 -22.08
C THR A 26 1.57 3.90 -21.18
N ALA A 27 1.89 4.01 -19.89
CA ALA A 27 1.14 4.84 -18.94
C ALA A 27 1.23 6.35 -19.22
N ASN A 28 2.07 6.77 -20.18
CA ASN A 28 2.05 8.13 -20.72
C ASN A 28 0.86 8.39 -21.65
N ASN A 29 0.30 7.34 -22.23
CA ASN A 29 -0.82 7.44 -23.18
C ASN A 29 -2.12 6.86 -22.65
N PHE A 30 -2.03 5.93 -21.70
CA PHE A 30 -3.18 5.19 -21.21
C PHE A 30 -2.95 4.62 -19.81
N VAL A 31 -3.78 5.02 -18.87
CA VAL A 31 -3.97 4.37 -17.58
C VAL A 31 -5.36 3.78 -17.56
N PRO A 32 -5.55 2.48 -17.27
CA PRO A 32 -6.87 1.86 -17.26
C PRO A 32 -7.81 2.58 -16.30
N SER A 33 -9.04 2.82 -16.74
CA SER A 33 -10.06 3.35 -15.82
C SER A 33 -10.33 2.30 -14.73
N HIS A 34 -10.18 2.71 -13.50
CA HIS A 34 -10.41 1.90 -12.32
C HIS A 34 -11.10 2.74 -11.26
N THR A 35 -12.31 2.35 -10.89
CA THR A 35 -13.12 3.01 -9.86
C THR A 35 -13.47 2.01 -8.77
N PRO A 36 -12.47 1.52 -8.02
CA PRO A 36 -12.73 0.56 -6.96
C PRO A 36 -13.52 1.21 -5.83
N LEU A 37 -14.24 0.38 -5.10
CA LEU A 37 -14.59 0.75 -3.73
C LEU A 37 -13.29 0.89 -2.94
N PHE A 38 -13.28 1.81 -1.97
CA PHE A 38 -12.12 1.92 -1.10
C PHE A 38 -11.84 0.56 -0.41
N SER A 39 -10.62 0.06 -0.54
CA SER A 39 -10.24 -1.21 0.03
C SER A 39 -9.55 -1.06 1.38
N TYR A 40 -10.17 -1.69 2.38
CA TYR A 40 -9.63 -1.88 3.73
C TYR A 40 -8.67 -3.07 3.68
N GLY A 41 -7.38 -2.78 3.54
CA GLY A 41 -6.35 -3.77 3.27
C GLY A 41 -5.51 -4.14 4.48
N ILE A 42 -4.85 -5.30 4.38
CA ILE A 42 -3.90 -5.81 5.38
C ILE A 42 -2.69 -6.47 4.74
N ASN A 43 -1.54 -6.36 5.40
CA ASN A 43 -0.40 -7.26 5.22
C ASN A 43 -0.59 -8.45 6.17
N PRO A 44 -0.67 -9.71 5.70
CA PRO A 44 -1.03 -10.84 6.56
C PRO A 44 0.03 -11.17 7.61
N GLY A 45 1.32 -11.01 7.31
CA GLY A 45 2.43 -11.39 8.19
C GLY A 45 2.68 -12.90 8.24
N TYR A 46 3.71 -13.27 9.00
CA TYR A 46 4.06 -14.66 9.31
C TYR A 46 4.24 -14.82 10.82
N TYR A 47 3.63 -15.83 11.41
CA TYR A 47 3.62 -16.01 12.87
C TYR A 47 4.18 -17.38 13.26
N SER A 48 3.32 -18.36 13.47
CA SER A 48 3.73 -19.74 13.78
C SER A 48 3.14 -20.72 12.74
N PRO A 49 3.67 -21.95 12.61
CA PRO A 49 3.14 -22.95 11.69
C PRO A 49 1.65 -23.30 11.92
N ALA A 50 1.10 -22.99 13.10
CA ALA A 50 -0.33 -23.17 13.39
C ALA A 50 -1.23 -22.23 12.58
N TRP A 51 -0.68 -21.10 12.13
CA TRP A 51 -1.36 -20.10 11.31
C TRP A 51 -1.13 -20.36 9.83
N THR A 52 -2.02 -21.15 9.23
CA THR A 52 -2.02 -21.31 7.77
C THR A 52 -2.56 -20.06 7.07
N ASP A 53 -2.25 -19.90 5.79
CA ASP A 53 -2.77 -18.80 4.96
C ASP A 53 -4.29 -18.67 5.04
N GLN A 54 -5.02 -19.79 5.04
CA GLN A 54 -6.47 -19.80 5.18
C GLN A 54 -6.90 -19.23 6.53
N LYS A 55 -6.33 -19.70 7.65
CA LYS A 55 -6.68 -19.22 9.00
C LYS A 55 -6.37 -17.74 9.18
N LEU A 56 -5.23 -17.25 8.63
CA LEU A 56 -4.89 -15.83 8.65
C LEU A 56 -5.90 -15.01 7.85
N SER A 57 -6.32 -15.50 6.67
CA SER A 57 -7.31 -14.78 5.86
C SER A 57 -8.71 -14.80 6.50
N ASP A 58 -9.09 -15.88 7.21
CA ASP A 58 -10.36 -15.96 7.93
C ASP A 58 -10.43 -14.90 9.06
N ILE A 59 -9.37 -14.79 9.85
CA ILE A 59 -9.35 -13.74 10.90
C ILE A 59 -9.21 -12.34 10.32
N ALA A 60 -8.52 -12.17 9.20
CA ALA A 60 -8.48 -10.90 8.48
C ALA A 60 -9.88 -10.46 8.03
N ALA A 61 -10.63 -11.35 7.37
CA ALA A 61 -12.03 -11.10 7.01
C ALA A 61 -12.89 -10.82 8.26
N GLY A 62 -12.69 -11.58 9.34
CA GLY A 62 -13.35 -11.37 10.64
C GLY A 62 -13.03 -10.00 11.27
N ALA A 63 -11.90 -9.39 10.95
CA ALA A 63 -11.52 -8.04 11.34
C ALA A 63 -12.03 -6.95 10.37
N GLY A 64 -12.82 -7.30 9.34
CA GLY A 64 -13.34 -6.35 8.37
C GLY A 64 -12.37 -5.99 7.24
N VAL A 65 -11.38 -6.83 6.98
CA VAL A 65 -10.49 -6.71 5.82
C VAL A 65 -11.21 -7.11 4.54
N HIS A 66 -11.01 -6.35 3.47
CA HIS A 66 -11.59 -6.58 2.15
C HIS A 66 -10.54 -6.78 1.05
N SER A 67 -9.27 -6.57 1.35
CA SER A 67 -8.16 -6.86 0.45
C SER A 67 -6.91 -7.27 1.22
N SER A 68 -6.01 -7.99 0.57
CA SER A 68 -4.73 -8.39 1.15
C SER A 68 -3.58 -8.06 0.20
N ARG A 69 -2.48 -7.59 0.76
CA ARG A 69 -1.22 -7.43 0.05
C ARG A 69 -0.38 -8.68 0.25
N LEU A 70 -0.23 -9.44 -0.81
CA LEU A 70 0.35 -10.77 -0.79
C LEU A 70 1.70 -10.79 -1.50
N SER A 71 2.56 -11.73 -1.13
CA SER A 71 3.79 -12.04 -1.87
C SER A 71 3.69 -13.40 -2.55
N LEU A 72 4.34 -13.48 -3.70
CA LEU A 72 4.60 -14.72 -4.41
C LEU A 72 6.12 -14.82 -4.68
N PRO A 73 6.95 -15.15 -3.66
CA PRO A 73 8.40 -15.13 -3.79
C PRO A 73 8.88 -16.09 -4.89
N ALA A 74 9.79 -15.61 -5.75
CA ALA A 74 10.33 -16.41 -6.87
C ALA A 74 10.97 -17.71 -6.37
N GLU A 75 11.78 -17.64 -5.31
CA GLU A 75 12.41 -18.83 -4.68
C GLU A 75 11.37 -19.88 -4.26
N PHE A 76 10.31 -19.45 -3.59
CA PHE A 76 9.24 -20.36 -3.14
C PHE A 76 8.51 -21.02 -4.33
N LEU A 77 8.14 -20.23 -5.34
CA LEU A 77 7.40 -20.77 -6.50
C LEU A 77 8.26 -21.67 -7.38
N GLU A 78 9.55 -21.41 -7.48
CA GLU A 78 10.48 -22.28 -8.21
C GLU A 78 10.68 -23.64 -7.49
N LEU A 79 10.69 -23.63 -6.16
CA LEU A 79 10.85 -24.85 -5.36
C LEU A 79 9.52 -25.65 -5.24
N GLN A 80 8.41 -25.00 -5.00
CA GLN A 80 7.11 -25.63 -4.72
C GLN A 80 6.22 -25.75 -5.97
N GLY A 81 6.61 -25.12 -7.07
CA GLY A 81 5.84 -25.02 -8.30
C GLY A 81 4.90 -23.81 -8.34
N TYR A 82 4.72 -23.26 -9.53
CA TYR A 82 3.92 -22.03 -9.74
C TYR A 82 2.43 -22.16 -9.39
N LYS A 83 1.92 -23.34 -9.11
CA LYS A 83 0.52 -23.57 -8.70
C LYS A 83 0.35 -23.69 -7.17
N ALA A 84 1.43 -23.60 -6.40
CA ALA A 84 1.45 -23.93 -4.98
C ALA A 84 0.38 -23.23 -4.14
N ARG A 85 0.03 -21.97 -4.46
CA ARG A 85 -0.94 -21.15 -3.70
C ARG A 85 -2.23 -20.83 -4.46
N THR A 86 -2.54 -21.52 -5.55
CA THR A 86 -3.75 -21.22 -6.36
C THR A 86 -5.05 -21.48 -5.61
N LYS A 87 -5.07 -22.45 -4.69
CA LYS A 87 -6.23 -22.75 -3.85
C LYS A 87 -6.51 -21.62 -2.85
N GLU A 88 -5.47 -21.08 -2.25
CA GLU A 88 -5.54 -19.97 -1.30
C GLU A 88 -6.06 -18.70 -1.99
N PHE A 89 -5.52 -18.36 -3.16
CA PHE A 89 -6.01 -17.21 -3.94
C PHE A 89 -7.47 -17.37 -4.37
N ALA A 90 -7.87 -18.57 -4.78
CA ALA A 90 -9.28 -18.86 -5.07
C ALA A 90 -10.15 -18.70 -3.81
N TYR A 91 -9.65 -19.10 -2.65
CA TYR A 91 -10.35 -18.96 -1.38
C TYR A 91 -10.53 -17.47 -1.01
N TYR A 92 -9.48 -16.66 -1.11
CA TYR A 92 -9.54 -15.23 -0.84
C TYR A 92 -10.62 -14.52 -1.68
N THR A 93 -10.66 -14.78 -2.97
CA THR A 93 -11.59 -14.09 -3.88
C THR A 93 -12.97 -14.71 -3.92
N ASN A 94 -13.08 -16.05 -4.00
CA ASN A 94 -14.36 -16.73 -4.21
C ASN A 94 -15.13 -16.93 -2.90
N THR A 95 -14.44 -17.17 -1.79
CA THR A 95 -15.08 -17.45 -0.48
C THR A 95 -15.12 -16.19 0.39
N LEU A 96 -13.97 -15.56 0.64
CA LEU A 96 -13.90 -14.38 1.50
C LEU A 96 -14.32 -13.09 0.79
N LYS A 97 -14.46 -13.11 -0.55
CA LYS A 97 -14.83 -11.95 -1.36
C LYS A 97 -13.85 -10.78 -1.24
N PHE A 98 -12.57 -11.09 -1.03
CA PHE A 98 -11.54 -10.06 -1.10
C PHE A 98 -11.48 -9.52 -2.53
N ASN A 99 -11.45 -8.20 -2.65
CA ASN A 99 -11.41 -7.50 -3.92
C ASN A 99 -10.01 -6.93 -4.17
N ASP A 100 -9.70 -6.72 -5.44
CA ASP A 100 -8.54 -5.91 -5.84
C ASP A 100 -7.25 -6.30 -5.09
N LEU A 101 -6.93 -7.60 -5.06
CA LEU A 101 -5.71 -8.08 -4.40
C LEU A 101 -4.47 -7.39 -4.97
N THR A 102 -3.58 -6.95 -4.09
CA THR A 102 -2.25 -6.47 -4.45
C THR A 102 -1.24 -7.57 -4.25
N VAL A 103 -0.45 -7.86 -5.26
CA VAL A 103 0.65 -8.83 -5.16
C VAL A 103 1.97 -8.15 -5.50
N PHE A 104 2.90 -8.19 -4.57
CA PHE A 104 4.23 -7.69 -4.84
C PHE A 104 5.16 -8.78 -5.39
N ILE A 105 5.87 -8.41 -6.45
CA ILE A 105 6.94 -9.17 -7.07
C ILE A 105 8.20 -8.87 -6.28
N GLY A 106 8.66 -9.82 -5.50
CA GLY A 106 9.85 -9.66 -4.67
C GLY A 106 11.17 -9.74 -5.44
N SER A 107 12.25 -9.93 -4.72
CA SER A 107 13.58 -10.14 -5.28
C SER A 107 13.67 -11.50 -6.02
N ALA A 108 14.65 -11.59 -6.91
CA ALA A 108 14.95 -12.83 -7.62
C ALA A 108 15.35 -13.97 -6.68
N SER A 109 15.05 -15.20 -7.09
CA SER A 109 15.60 -16.40 -6.46
C SER A 109 17.14 -16.42 -6.58
N SER A 110 17.78 -17.19 -5.71
CA SER A 110 19.25 -17.37 -5.72
C SER A 110 19.77 -17.83 -7.09
N LYS A 111 18.99 -18.66 -7.79
CA LYS A 111 19.31 -19.19 -9.13
C LYS A 111 19.18 -18.11 -10.22
N ASN A 112 18.16 -17.28 -10.15
CA ASN A 112 17.79 -16.32 -11.19
C ASN A 112 18.17 -14.87 -10.85
N ARG A 113 19.02 -14.68 -9.82
CA ARG A 113 19.53 -13.39 -9.40
C ARG A 113 20.67 -12.94 -10.31
N ASP A 114 20.70 -11.65 -10.61
CA ASP A 114 21.88 -10.98 -11.12
C ASP A 114 23.02 -11.05 -10.09
N LYS A 115 24.21 -11.44 -10.54
CA LYS A 115 25.38 -11.62 -9.66
C LYS A 115 26.34 -10.44 -9.71
N GLN A 116 25.99 -9.36 -10.39
CA GLN A 116 26.85 -8.18 -10.50
C GLN A 116 27.00 -7.51 -9.15
N LEU A 117 28.24 -7.29 -8.73
CA LEU A 117 28.58 -6.48 -7.57
C LEU A 117 28.80 -5.04 -8.03
N TYR A 118 27.92 -4.13 -7.60
CA TYR A 118 28.04 -2.71 -7.92
C TYR A 118 29.00 -2.00 -6.95
N PRO A 119 29.63 -0.90 -7.38
CA PRO A 119 30.58 -0.15 -6.55
C PRO A 119 29.97 0.26 -5.21
N GLY A 120 30.68 -0.05 -4.13
CA GLY A 120 30.28 0.28 -2.75
C GLY A 120 29.28 -0.67 -2.11
N CYS A 121 28.69 -1.62 -2.86
CA CYS A 121 27.84 -2.66 -2.28
C CYS A 121 28.69 -3.77 -1.66
N THR A 122 28.21 -4.34 -0.57
CA THR A 122 28.80 -5.52 0.10
C THR A 122 28.23 -6.82 -0.41
N GLU A 123 27.05 -6.78 -1.04
CA GLU A 123 26.37 -7.93 -1.61
C GLU A 123 26.04 -7.68 -3.09
N PRO A 124 25.93 -8.74 -3.90
CA PRO A 124 25.49 -8.63 -5.28
C PRO A 124 24.09 -8.04 -5.43
N SER A 125 23.81 -7.56 -6.64
CA SER A 125 22.48 -7.11 -7.07
C SER A 125 21.38 -8.10 -6.68
N LYS A 126 20.24 -7.56 -6.23
CA LYS A 126 19.01 -8.33 -5.96
C LYS A 126 18.02 -8.33 -7.13
N ALA A 127 18.40 -7.69 -8.23
CA ALA A 127 17.65 -7.74 -9.48
C ALA A 127 17.65 -9.15 -10.11
N PHE A 128 16.73 -9.36 -11.03
CA PHE A 128 16.68 -10.59 -11.81
C PHE A 128 17.75 -10.62 -12.89
N LYS A 129 18.30 -11.80 -13.17
CA LYS A 129 19.25 -12.02 -14.25
C LYS A 129 18.60 -11.76 -15.61
N GLY A 130 19.35 -11.19 -16.53
CA GLY A 130 18.92 -11.00 -17.92
C GLY A 130 17.77 -10.00 -18.10
N ILE A 131 17.54 -9.06 -17.18
CA ILE A 131 16.45 -8.07 -17.31
C ILE A 131 16.58 -7.21 -18.58
N TYR A 132 17.78 -7.06 -19.15
CA TYR A 132 18.03 -6.32 -20.39
C TYR A 132 17.85 -7.14 -21.68
N GLU A 133 17.68 -8.46 -21.55
CA GLU A 133 17.27 -9.30 -22.67
C GLU A 133 15.86 -8.91 -23.16
N PRO A 134 15.53 -9.15 -24.44
CA PRO A 134 14.17 -8.94 -24.93
C PRO A 134 13.13 -9.66 -24.07
N VAL A 135 12.02 -9.02 -23.78
CA VAL A 135 10.91 -9.63 -23.03
C VAL A 135 10.23 -10.74 -23.84
N TRP A 136 10.09 -10.49 -25.15
CA TRP A 136 9.40 -11.38 -26.08
C TRP A 136 10.31 -11.80 -27.22
N ILE A 137 10.25 -13.07 -27.60
CA ILE A 137 10.91 -13.61 -28.80
C ILE A 137 9.85 -13.82 -29.87
N LYS A 138 10.10 -13.23 -31.06
CA LYS A 138 9.25 -13.46 -32.23
C LYS A 138 9.55 -14.82 -32.84
N GLU A 139 8.53 -15.62 -33.08
CA GLU A 139 8.61 -16.94 -33.69
C GLU A 139 8.38 -16.86 -35.21
N LYS A 140 8.71 -17.96 -35.91
CA LYS A 140 8.60 -18.04 -37.39
C LYS A 140 7.17 -17.82 -37.90
N ASN A 141 6.14 -18.17 -37.12
CA ASN A 141 4.72 -17.99 -37.43
C ASN A 141 4.20 -16.59 -37.06
N ASN A 142 5.07 -15.63 -36.80
CA ASN A 142 4.76 -14.29 -36.30
C ASN A 142 4.10 -14.25 -34.89
N SER A 143 3.99 -15.36 -34.18
CA SER A 143 3.62 -15.34 -32.77
C SER A 143 4.76 -14.86 -31.88
N PHE A 144 4.47 -14.58 -30.62
CA PHE A 144 5.45 -14.18 -29.62
C PHE A 144 5.39 -15.13 -28.44
N ARG A 145 6.55 -15.57 -27.99
CA ARG A 145 6.71 -16.27 -26.72
C ARG A 145 7.55 -15.48 -25.74
N ILE A 146 7.36 -15.76 -24.45
CA ILE A 146 8.21 -15.17 -23.42
C ILE A 146 9.66 -15.62 -23.59
N ASN A 147 10.60 -14.71 -23.36
CA ASN A 147 12.04 -15.02 -23.41
C ASN A 147 12.49 -15.60 -22.05
N PRO A 148 12.95 -16.87 -21.98
CA PRO A 148 13.40 -17.47 -20.73
C PRO A 148 14.71 -16.85 -20.21
N GLU A 149 15.51 -16.21 -21.07
CA GLU A 149 16.75 -15.53 -20.67
C GLU A 149 16.45 -14.22 -19.90
N ASN A 150 15.26 -13.62 -20.08
CA ASN A 150 14.77 -12.57 -19.23
C ASN A 150 14.00 -13.21 -18.05
N THR A 151 14.73 -13.51 -16.98
CA THR A 151 14.18 -14.32 -15.90
C THR A 151 13.04 -13.63 -15.13
N LEU A 152 13.02 -12.29 -15.09
CA LEU A 152 11.90 -11.52 -14.55
C LEU A 152 10.64 -11.67 -15.43
N ALA A 153 10.81 -11.54 -16.74
CA ALA A 153 9.69 -11.71 -17.67
C ALA A 153 9.10 -13.11 -17.59
N ALA A 154 9.96 -14.14 -17.56
CA ALA A 154 9.53 -15.53 -17.42
C ALA A 154 8.78 -15.77 -16.09
N TYR A 155 9.31 -15.23 -14.98
CA TYR A 155 8.67 -15.34 -13.67
C TYR A 155 7.30 -14.67 -13.66
N ILE A 156 7.19 -13.41 -14.10
CA ILE A 156 5.89 -12.68 -14.11
C ILE A 156 4.89 -13.40 -15.01
N TYR A 157 5.33 -13.88 -16.17
CA TYR A 157 4.46 -14.62 -17.08
C TYR A 157 3.87 -15.86 -16.41
N MET A 158 4.70 -16.65 -15.72
CA MET A 158 4.23 -17.85 -14.99
C MET A 158 3.31 -17.51 -13.82
N VAL A 159 3.60 -16.44 -13.08
CA VAL A 159 2.70 -15.94 -12.03
C VAL A 159 1.37 -15.50 -12.64
N TYR A 160 1.41 -14.75 -13.73
CA TYR A 160 0.19 -14.29 -14.40
C TYR A 160 -0.70 -15.45 -14.87
N LEU A 161 -0.14 -16.47 -15.49
CA LEU A 161 -0.90 -17.64 -15.97
C LEU A 161 -1.64 -18.38 -14.83
N ASN A 162 -1.09 -18.37 -13.62
CA ASN A 162 -1.66 -19.10 -12.49
C ASN A 162 -2.52 -18.22 -11.57
N TYR A 163 -2.21 -16.93 -11.44
CA TYR A 163 -2.81 -16.04 -10.44
C TYR A 163 -3.44 -14.77 -11.03
N GLY A 164 -3.17 -14.42 -12.29
CA GLY A 164 -3.56 -13.14 -12.89
C GLY A 164 -5.03 -12.79 -12.70
N LYS A 165 -5.93 -13.77 -12.84
CA LYS A 165 -7.38 -13.57 -12.64
C LYS A 165 -7.80 -13.14 -11.22
N TYR A 166 -6.89 -13.19 -10.24
CA TYR A 166 -7.15 -12.82 -8.86
C TYR A 166 -6.49 -11.48 -8.47
N ILE A 167 -5.53 -11.01 -9.28
CA ILE A 167 -4.67 -9.87 -8.96
C ILE A 167 -5.16 -8.65 -9.73
N ALA A 168 -5.41 -7.55 -9.04
CA ALA A 168 -5.73 -6.27 -9.65
C ALA A 168 -4.51 -5.35 -9.72
N TYR A 169 -3.65 -5.39 -8.70
CA TYR A 169 -2.47 -4.55 -8.58
C TYR A 169 -1.20 -5.38 -8.53
N TRP A 170 -0.34 -5.14 -9.51
CA TRP A 170 0.96 -5.80 -9.66
C TRP A 170 2.05 -4.87 -9.14
N GLU A 171 2.44 -5.06 -7.91
CA GLU A 171 3.44 -4.23 -7.24
C GLU A 171 4.84 -4.75 -7.56
N VAL A 172 5.64 -3.92 -8.22
CA VAL A 172 6.97 -4.32 -8.69
C VAL A 172 8.01 -4.05 -7.62
N PHE A 173 8.46 -5.11 -6.98
CA PHE A 173 9.38 -5.10 -5.86
C PHE A 173 8.75 -4.67 -4.53
N ASN A 174 9.55 -4.65 -3.44
CA ASN A 174 9.18 -4.10 -2.13
C ASN A 174 10.26 -3.13 -1.67
N GLU A 175 9.86 -1.88 -1.38
CA GLU A 175 10.75 -0.83 -0.88
C GLU A 175 12.08 -0.74 -1.66
N PRO A 176 12.03 -0.42 -2.96
CA PRO A 176 13.24 -0.29 -3.76
C PRO A 176 14.17 0.82 -3.27
N ASP A 177 13.62 1.74 -2.49
CA ASP A 177 14.27 2.92 -1.92
C ASP A 177 14.63 2.77 -0.43
N PHE A 178 14.45 1.58 0.16
CA PHE A 178 14.89 1.36 1.55
C PHE A 178 16.37 1.72 1.70
N THR A 179 16.67 2.48 2.75
CA THR A 179 18.04 2.93 3.04
C THR A 179 18.29 3.05 4.53
N ASN A 180 19.54 2.80 4.95
CA ASN A 180 20.01 3.09 6.29
C ASN A 180 20.41 4.59 6.46
N ASN A 181 20.53 5.33 5.34
CA ASN A 181 20.88 6.75 5.34
C ASN A 181 19.64 7.62 5.04
N TRP A 182 18.68 7.60 5.95
CA TRP A 182 17.43 8.34 5.83
C TRP A 182 17.63 9.87 5.71
N VAL A 183 18.73 10.41 6.22
CA VAL A 183 19.04 11.85 6.15
C VAL A 183 19.22 12.28 4.70
N VAL A 184 20.03 11.54 3.93
CA VAL A 184 20.26 11.80 2.50
C VAL A 184 19.00 11.58 1.68
N ALA A 185 18.20 10.61 2.05
CA ALA A 185 16.94 10.33 1.37
C ALA A 185 15.84 11.38 1.64
N SER A 186 15.77 11.93 2.86
CA SER A 186 14.65 12.80 3.27
C SER A 186 14.92 14.27 3.06
N LYS A 187 16.13 14.77 3.39
CA LYS A 187 16.44 16.21 3.47
C LYS A 187 16.94 16.76 2.14
N LYS A 188 16.46 17.96 1.78
CA LYS A 188 16.85 18.64 0.54
C LYS A 188 18.21 19.31 0.62
N ASP A 189 18.58 19.79 1.79
CA ASP A 189 19.70 20.69 2.08
C ASP A 189 20.97 19.98 2.56
N VAL A 190 21.02 18.67 2.45
CA VAL A 190 22.24 17.90 2.75
C VAL A 190 23.04 17.58 1.50
N PHE A 191 24.36 17.45 1.68
CA PHE A 191 25.24 17.04 0.61
C PHE A 191 24.85 15.63 0.11
N ASP A 192 24.85 15.46 -1.22
CA ASP A 192 24.47 14.20 -1.87
C ASP A 192 23.00 13.77 -1.69
N SER A 193 22.13 14.71 -1.32
CA SER A 193 20.69 14.45 -1.19
C SER A 193 20.09 13.80 -2.45
N TRP A 194 19.19 12.85 -2.25
CA TRP A 194 18.43 12.26 -3.36
C TRP A 194 17.50 13.23 -4.08
N TRP A 195 17.30 14.43 -3.53
CA TRP A 195 16.63 15.50 -4.25
C TRP A 195 17.51 16.11 -5.36
N SER A 196 18.83 16.05 -5.20
CA SER A 196 19.79 16.62 -6.16
C SER A 196 20.37 15.62 -7.13
N LYS A 197 20.49 14.35 -6.73
CA LYS A 197 21.06 13.30 -7.59
C LYS A 197 20.48 11.91 -7.28
N PRO A 198 20.48 10.97 -8.24
CA PRO A 198 20.05 9.59 -8.01
C PRO A 198 20.85 8.92 -6.88
N PRO A 199 20.19 8.03 -6.08
CA PRO A 199 20.87 7.25 -5.05
C PRO A 199 21.95 6.33 -5.65
N ASN A 200 23.03 6.13 -4.91
CA ASN A 200 24.01 5.12 -5.26
C ASN A 200 23.48 3.71 -4.96
N PRO A 201 23.93 2.66 -5.67
CA PRO A 201 23.53 1.28 -5.38
C PRO A 201 23.71 0.85 -3.92
N LYS A 202 24.81 1.27 -3.27
CA LYS A 202 25.10 0.99 -1.85
C LYS A 202 24.08 1.57 -0.87
N ASP A 203 23.39 2.64 -1.28
CA ASP A 203 22.37 3.30 -0.47
C ASP A 203 20.99 2.65 -0.64
N LEU A 204 20.88 1.64 -1.50
CA LEU A 204 19.66 0.88 -1.83
C LEU A 204 19.81 -0.61 -1.47
N PRO A 205 19.93 -0.99 -0.19
CA PRO A 205 20.26 -2.37 0.20
C PRO A 205 19.17 -3.39 -0.20
N ASN A 206 17.95 -2.97 -0.48
CA ASN A 206 16.92 -3.87 -1.01
C ASN A 206 17.14 -4.19 -2.50
N LEU A 207 17.84 -3.34 -3.24
CA LEU A 207 18.14 -3.52 -4.66
C LEU A 207 19.58 -3.94 -4.91
N ASN A 208 20.54 -3.33 -4.22
CA ASN A 208 21.99 -3.42 -4.49
C ASN A 208 22.34 -3.21 -5.97
N CYS A 209 21.55 -2.38 -6.67
CA CYS A 209 21.76 -2.03 -8.07
C CYS A 209 21.30 -0.59 -8.34
N PRO A 210 21.72 0.00 -9.49
CA PRO A 210 21.33 1.37 -9.83
C PRO A 210 19.82 1.52 -10.02
N ILE A 211 19.31 2.73 -9.77
CA ILE A 211 17.88 3.07 -9.93
C ILE A 211 17.36 2.77 -11.35
N TYR A 212 18.16 2.91 -12.41
CA TYR A 212 17.75 2.59 -13.77
C TYR A 212 17.52 1.08 -13.99
N SER A 213 18.13 0.21 -13.18
CA SER A 213 17.82 -1.23 -13.18
C SER A 213 16.42 -1.47 -12.59
N TYR A 214 16.00 -0.69 -11.60
CA TYR A 214 14.62 -0.74 -11.12
C TYR A 214 13.62 -0.23 -12.18
N VAL A 215 13.97 0.84 -12.91
CA VAL A 215 13.16 1.27 -14.07
C VAL A 215 13.03 0.15 -15.09
N ARG A 216 14.12 -0.60 -15.34
CA ARG A 216 14.08 -1.76 -16.25
C ARG A 216 13.15 -2.87 -15.74
N MET A 217 13.15 -3.15 -14.43
CA MET A 217 12.20 -4.10 -13.84
C MET A 217 10.75 -3.64 -13.98
N LEU A 218 10.46 -2.37 -13.74
CA LEU A 218 9.13 -1.77 -13.99
C LEU A 218 8.70 -1.97 -15.46
N ARG A 219 9.59 -1.66 -16.40
CA ARG A 219 9.33 -1.83 -17.84
C ARG A 219 9.03 -3.28 -18.21
N VAL A 220 9.86 -4.23 -17.76
CA VAL A 220 9.65 -5.65 -18.02
C VAL A 220 8.29 -6.11 -17.48
N ALA A 221 7.97 -5.76 -16.24
CA ALA A 221 6.69 -6.10 -15.64
C ALA A 221 5.51 -5.47 -16.44
N TYR A 222 5.62 -4.20 -16.80
CA TYR A 222 4.63 -3.50 -17.60
C TYR A 222 4.41 -4.16 -18.96
N GLU A 223 5.48 -4.47 -19.69
CA GLU A 223 5.41 -5.12 -21.01
C GLU A 223 4.76 -6.50 -20.94
N VAL A 224 5.08 -7.31 -19.92
CA VAL A 224 4.47 -8.64 -19.75
C VAL A 224 2.99 -8.52 -19.40
N ILE A 225 2.67 -7.75 -18.36
CA ILE A 225 1.31 -7.66 -17.83
C ILE A 225 0.37 -7.02 -18.84
N LYS A 226 0.76 -5.88 -19.43
CA LYS A 226 -0.09 -5.17 -20.41
C LYS A 226 -0.30 -5.92 -21.72
N LYS A 227 0.64 -6.78 -22.11
CA LYS A 227 0.49 -7.68 -23.25
C LYS A 227 -0.55 -8.76 -22.99
N LEU A 228 -0.61 -9.28 -21.75
CA LEU A 228 -1.55 -10.33 -21.34
C LEU A 228 -2.94 -9.76 -21.04
N ASN A 229 -2.99 -8.63 -20.33
CA ASN A 229 -4.22 -7.88 -20.07
C ASN A 229 -3.92 -6.40 -19.83
N ASN A 230 -4.32 -5.55 -20.73
CA ASN A 230 -4.08 -4.11 -20.64
C ASN A 230 -4.91 -3.39 -19.55
N LYS A 231 -5.88 -4.08 -18.94
CA LYS A 231 -6.70 -3.55 -17.84
C LYS A 231 -6.08 -3.71 -16.46
N GLU A 232 -5.11 -4.62 -16.33
CA GLU A 232 -4.38 -4.82 -15.07
C GLU A 232 -3.56 -3.57 -14.70
N LEU A 233 -3.35 -3.34 -13.41
CA LEU A 233 -2.65 -2.16 -12.91
C LEU A 233 -1.24 -2.54 -12.44
N VAL A 234 -0.24 -1.93 -13.04
CA VAL A 234 1.16 -2.05 -12.62
C VAL A 234 1.50 -0.93 -11.65
N THR A 235 2.11 -1.26 -10.50
CA THR A 235 2.44 -0.29 -9.47
C THR A 235 3.93 -0.26 -9.16
N THR A 236 4.39 0.85 -8.60
CA THR A 236 5.70 0.92 -7.96
C THR A 236 5.74 0.03 -6.71
N GLY A 237 6.91 -0.23 -6.17
CA GLY A 237 7.17 -1.18 -5.08
C GLY A 237 7.09 -0.58 -3.68
N GLY A 238 6.04 0.15 -3.31
CA GLY A 238 5.91 0.68 -1.96
C GLY A 238 7.01 1.68 -1.60
N ILE A 239 7.06 2.82 -2.30
CA ILE A 239 8.11 3.84 -2.12
C ILE A 239 7.97 4.56 -0.78
N GLY A 240 9.05 4.61 0.02
CA GLY A 240 9.11 5.30 1.29
C GLY A 240 9.51 6.79 1.20
N TYR A 241 10.29 7.18 0.18
CA TYR A 241 10.86 8.52 0.06
C TYR A 241 10.40 9.26 -1.21
N PRO A 242 9.76 10.44 -1.06
CA PRO A 242 9.37 11.29 -2.20
C PRO A 242 10.55 11.66 -3.11
N SER A 243 11.76 11.85 -2.54
CA SER A 243 12.98 12.11 -3.29
C SER A 243 13.36 10.98 -4.25
N PHE A 244 13.12 9.71 -3.86
CA PHE A 244 13.33 8.59 -4.74
C PHE A 244 12.38 8.63 -5.95
N LEU A 245 11.09 8.92 -5.73
CA LEU A 245 10.16 9.11 -6.84
C LEU A 245 10.61 10.25 -7.76
N HIS A 246 11.08 11.38 -7.19
CA HIS A 246 11.62 12.49 -7.96
C HIS A 246 12.75 12.02 -8.89
N GLN A 247 13.71 11.28 -8.39
CA GLN A 247 14.80 10.73 -9.21
C GLN A 247 14.33 9.66 -10.20
N LEU A 248 13.44 8.78 -9.77
CA LEU A 248 12.87 7.72 -10.61
C LEU A 248 12.22 8.28 -11.87
N LEU A 249 11.45 9.36 -11.75
CA LEU A 249 10.79 10.02 -12.88
C LEU A 249 11.74 10.78 -13.80
N ASN A 250 13.01 10.93 -13.43
CA ASN A 250 14.02 11.60 -14.23
C ASN A 250 14.90 10.67 -15.06
N VAL A 251 14.89 9.36 -14.78
CA VAL A 251 15.74 8.37 -15.46
C VAL A 251 14.93 7.42 -16.34
N THR A 252 15.61 6.89 -17.36
CA THR A 252 15.11 5.80 -18.21
C THR A 252 15.65 4.46 -17.71
N ASP A 253 15.30 3.36 -18.39
CA ASP A 253 15.88 2.03 -18.16
C ASP A 253 17.23 1.81 -18.88
N ASN A 254 17.89 2.87 -19.34
CA ASN A 254 19.18 2.79 -20.02
C ASN A 254 20.29 2.37 -19.06
N PRO A 255 21.05 1.28 -19.34
CA PRO A 255 22.20 0.89 -18.52
C PRO A 255 23.33 1.95 -18.49
N ASP A 256 23.37 2.85 -19.49
CA ASP A 256 24.23 4.04 -19.41
C ASP A 256 23.58 5.14 -18.53
N GLN A 257 23.66 4.92 -17.22
CA GLN A 257 23.27 5.87 -16.17
C GLN A 257 21.81 6.39 -16.28
N GLY A 258 20.91 5.63 -16.89
CA GLY A 258 19.51 6.02 -17.05
C GLY A 258 19.27 7.18 -18.03
N LYS A 259 20.25 7.50 -18.90
CA LYS A 259 20.15 8.60 -19.87
C LYS A 259 19.13 8.30 -20.97
N VAL A 260 18.42 9.33 -21.40
CA VAL A 260 17.54 9.24 -22.57
C VAL A 260 18.37 8.95 -23.83
N SER A 261 17.93 7.99 -24.64
CA SER A 261 18.54 7.69 -25.95
C SER A 261 17.48 7.15 -26.91
N ALA A 262 17.81 7.00 -28.19
CA ALA A 262 16.88 6.43 -29.19
C ALA A 262 16.38 5.03 -28.81
N LYS A 263 17.19 4.21 -28.15
CA LYS A 263 16.85 2.87 -27.67
C LYS A 263 16.04 2.92 -26.36
N TYR A 264 16.24 3.95 -25.55
CA TYR A 264 15.63 4.12 -24.23
C TYR A 264 15.00 5.53 -24.11
N PRO A 265 13.91 5.80 -24.85
CA PRO A 265 13.35 7.14 -24.96
C PRO A 265 12.45 7.54 -23.80
N LEU A 266 11.92 6.57 -23.04
CA LEU A 266 10.88 6.81 -22.05
C LEU A 266 11.42 6.67 -20.62
N LYS A 267 11.05 7.62 -19.77
CA LYS A 267 11.36 7.62 -18.33
C LYS A 267 10.43 6.65 -17.58
N ALA A 268 10.77 6.35 -16.33
CA ALA A 268 10.08 5.38 -15.49
C ALA A 268 8.57 5.55 -15.41
N GLY A 269 8.07 6.79 -15.40
CA GLY A 269 6.64 7.07 -15.32
C GLY A 269 5.79 6.45 -16.44
N ALA A 270 6.40 6.07 -17.57
CA ALA A 270 5.74 5.35 -18.65
C ALA A 270 5.41 3.89 -18.30
N TYR A 271 5.95 3.34 -17.21
CA TYR A 271 5.94 1.91 -16.89
C TYR A 271 5.23 1.55 -15.58
N PHE A 272 4.41 2.44 -15.04
CA PHE A 272 3.47 2.15 -13.94
C PHE A 272 2.21 3.00 -14.05
N ASP A 273 1.08 2.44 -13.65
CA ASP A 273 -0.24 3.09 -13.65
C ASP A 273 -0.56 3.69 -12.29
N VAL A 274 -0.02 3.10 -11.23
CA VAL A 274 -0.32 3.38 -9.84
C VAL A 274 0.96 3.64 -9.09
N LEU A 275 0.99 4.68 -8.27
CA LEU A 275 2.01 4.87 -7.27
C LEU A 275 1.60 4.14 -5.99
N SER A 276 2.36 3.11 -5.63
CA SER A 276 2.33 2.49 -4.31
C SER A 276 3.36 3.16 -3.41
N PHE A 277 2.97 3.49 -2.19
CA PHE A 277 3.88 4.06 -1.21
C PHE A 277 3.69 3.46 0.18
N HIS A 278 4.73 3.56 1.01
CA HIS A 278 4.71 3.20 2.42
C HIS A 278 4.83 4.44 3.28
N ASP A 279 4.18 4.41 4.44
CA ASP A 279 4.36 5.46 5.43
C ASP A 279 4.27 4.94 6.87
N TYR A 280 5.22 5.40 7.67
CA TYR A 280 5.30 5.18 9.11
C TYR A 280 5.48 6.54 9.79
N PRO A 281 4.40 7.33 9.92
CA PRO A 281 4.49 8.75 10.29
C PRO A 281 5.09 8.98 11.66
N PHE A 282 5.13 7.98 12.54
CA PHE A 282 5.72 8.11 13.87
C PHE A 282 7.19 8.55 13.86
N TYR A 283 7.92 8.39 12.76
CA TYR A 283 9.30 8.85 12.61
C TYR A 283 9.41 10.37 12.38
N TYR A 284 8.35 11.07 12.00
CA TYR A 284 8.39 12.45 11.52
C TYR A 284 7.67 13.44 12.44
N LEU A 285 7.17 13.01 13.60
CA LEU A 285 6.36 13.82 14.51
C LEU A 285 7.17 14.64 15.51
N SER A 286 8.49 14.65 15.38
CA SER A 286 9.37 15.54 16.13
C SER A 286 10.41 16.16 15.21
N TYR A 287 10.67 17.45 15.40
CA TYR A 287 11.65 18.19 14.61
C TYR A 287 12.38 19.22 15.48
N TRP A 288 13.57 19.59 15.04
CA TRP A 288 14.32 20.67 15.66
C TRP A 288 13.81 22.01 15.11
N ASP A 289 13.35 22.88 15.99
CA ASP A 289 12.99 24.25 15.65
C ASP A 289 14.17 25.20 15.91
N SER A 290 14.80 25.66 14.84
CA SER A 290 15.97 26.54 14.92
C SER A 290 15.66 27.93 15.50
N LEU A 291 14.41 28.39 15.40
CA LEU A 291 14.00 29.69 15.92
C LEU A 291 13.90 29.67 17.45
N SER A 292 13.33 28.63 18.01
CA SER A 292 13.21 28.48 19.47
C SER A 292 14.41 27.76 20.11
N GLY A 293 15.30 27.14 19.31
CA GLY A 293 16.41 26.32 19.79
C GLY A 293 15.97 25.08 20.55
N LYS A 294 14.78 24.54 20.23
CA LYS A 294 14.17 23.41 20.94
C LYS A 294 13.66 22.35 19.99
N LYS A 295 13.59 21.11 20.49
CA LYS A 295 12.89 20.03 19.80
C LYS A 295 11.39 20.17 20.05
N ILE A 296 10.62 20.25 18.97
CA ILE A 296 9.14 20.29 19.00
C ILE A 296 8.59 18.89 18.78
N TYR A 297 7.57 18.54 19.52
CA TYR A 297 6.91 17.24 19.48
C TYR A 297 5.42 17.40 19.18
N ASN A 298 4.93 16.65 18.21
CA ASN A 298 3.52 16.59 17.83
C ASN A 298 3.01 15.13 17.88
N ARG A 299 3.28 14.44 19.00
CA ARG A 299 3.02 13.00 19.17
C ARG A 299 1.58 12.72 19.53
N HIS A 300 0.69 12.96 18.60
CA HIS A 300 -0.74 12.68 18.70
C HIS A 300 -1.30 12.17 17.37
N SER A 301 -2.45 11.51 17.40
CA SER A 301 -3.02 10.82 16.24
C SER A 301 -3.42 11.75 15.09
N ASP A 302 -3.79 13.00 15.37
CA ASP A 302 -4.09 13.99 14.32
C ASP A 302 -2.84 14.33 13.52
N ALA A 303 -1.72 14.63 14.20
CA ALA A 303 -0.45 14.93 13.52
C ALA A 303 0.03 13.74 12.69
N ALA A 304 -0.08 12.52 13.22
CA ALA A 304 0.29 11.32 12.47
C ALA A 304 -0.57 11.12 11.21
N ALA A 305 -1.87 11.34 11.31
CA ALA A 305 -2.78 11.20 10.18
C ALA A 305 -2.63 12.35 9.15
N GLU A 306 -2.31 13.56 9.61
CA GLU A 306 -2.01 14.70 8.75
C GLU A 306 -0.66 14.52 8.03
N GLU A 307 0.37 13.98 8.71
CA GLU A 307 1.67 13.68 8.11
C GLU A 307 1.55 12.66 6.97
N PHE A 308 0.78 11.60 7.18
CA PHE A 308 0.45 10.63 6.13
C PHE A 308 -0.14 11.30 4.88
N ILE A 309 -1.05 12.25 5.04
CA ILE A 309 -1.64 12.98 3.91
C ILE A 309 -0.63 13.99 3.32
N THR A 310 0.20 14.61 4.14
CA THR A 310 1.28 15.49 3.68
C THR A 310 2.24 14.75 2.76
N LYS A 311 2.67 13.56 3.14
CA LYS A 311 3.53 12.70 2.31
C LYS A 311 2.84 12.29 1.01
N LYS A 312 1.57 11.88 1.07
CA LYS A 312 0.77 11.61 -0.14
C LYS A 312 0.73 12.81 -1.08
N ASN A 313 0.53 14.02 -0.55
CA ASN A 313 0.49 15.25 -1.35
C ASN A 313 1.85 15.58 -1.99
N GLN A 314 2.96 15.30 -1.32
CA GLN A 314 4.30 15.43 -1.90
C GLN A 314 4.48 14.52 -3.10
N TYR A 315 4.06 13.25 -3.02
CA TYR A 315 4.08 12.33 -4.16
C TYR A 315 3.21 12.83 -5.31
N GLU A 316 2.01 13.29 -5.03
CA GLU A 316 1.09 13.80 -6.06
C GLU A 316 1.66 15.05 -6.74
N GLN A 317 2.32 15.93 -6.00
CA GLN A 317 3.00 17.11 -6.55
C GLN A 317 4.15 16.71 -7.49
N ILE A 318 4.99 15.75 -7.08
CA ILE A 318 6.09 15.25 -7.93
C ILE A 318 5.55 14.62 -9.22
N LEU A 319 4.46 13.86 -9.15
CA LEU A 319 3.81 13.31 -10.33
C LEU A 319 3.33 14.43 -11.28
N LYS A 320 2.66 15.46 -10.76
CA LYS A 320 2.18 16.61 -11.53
C LYS A 320 3.30 17.39 -12.19
N GLU A 321 4.39 17.65 -11.46
CA GLU A 321 5.59 18.33 -11.97
C GLU A 321 6.26 17.55 -13.12
N ASN A 322 6.06 16.23 -13.18
CA ASN A 322 6.52 15.37 -14.26
C ASN A 322 5.46 15.11 -15.35
N GLY A 323 4.39 15.89 -15.38
CA GLY A 323 3.37 15.87 -16.42
C GLY A 323 2.21 14.89 -16.20
N TYR A 324 2.18 14.14 -15.09
CA TYR A 324 1.05 13.25 -14.75
C TYR A 324 -0.07 14.05 -14.08
N ASP A 325 -0.55 15.07 -14.77
CA ASP A 325 -1.52 16.08 -14.32
C ASP A 325 -2.93 15.88 -14.90
N GLY A 326 -3.11 14.83 -15.73
CA GLY A 326 -4.36 14.54 -16.44
C GLY A 326 -4.56 15.35 -17.72
N LYS A 327 -3.58 16.21 -18.08
CA LYS A 327 -3.58 17.01 -19.32
C LYS A 327 -2.43 16.56 -20.23
N THR A 328 -1.21 16.59 -19.72
CA THR A 328 -0.01 16.15 -20.46
C THR A 328 0.03 14.64 -20.54
N TYR A 329 -0.07 13.98 -19.40
CA TYR A 329 -0.21 12.52 -19.27
C TYR A 329 -1.38 12.17 -18.35
N PRO A 330 -1.97 10.97 -18.47
CA PRO A 330 -3.01 10.51 -17.56
C PRO A 330 -2.60 10.60 -16.10
N LEU A 331 -3.56 10.92 -15.22
CA LEU A 331 -3.35 10.85 -13.78
C LEU A 331 -3.00 9.41 -13.37
N LYS A 332 -2.12 9.27 -12.40
CA LYS A 332 -1.83 7.99 -11.76
C LYS A 332 -2.67 7.82 -10.49
N TYR A 333 -3.10 6.60 -10.22
CA TYR A 333 -3.73 6.29 -8.94
C TYR A 333 -2.70 6.23 -7.83
N LEU A 334 -3.15 6.38 -6.59
CA LEU A 334 -2.32 6.23 -5.40
C LEU A 334 -2.92 5.16 -4.47
N ILE A 335 -2.05 4.26 -4.01
CA ILE A 335 -2.36 3.29 -2.96
C ILE A 335 -1.27 3.36 -1.90
N CYS A 336 -1.64 3.11 -0.64
CA CYS A 336 -0.66 2.97 0.44
C CYS A 336 -0.64 1.50 0.87
N THR A 337 0.47 0.82 0.62
CA THR A 337 0.57 -0.63 0.83
C THR A 337 1.19 -1.03 2.16
N GLU A 338 1.71 -0.06 2.93
CA GLU A 338 2.03 -0.20 4.34
C GLU A 338 1.82 1.11 5.08
N LEU A 339 1.04 1.05 6.17
CA LEU A 339 0.81 2.17 7.07
C LEU A 339 0.61 1.65 8.48
N ASN A 340 1.26 2.23 9.48
CA ASN A 340 0.91 2.08 10.88
C ASN A 340 1.70 3.04 11.80
N ILE A 341 1.30 3.08 13.08
CA ILE A 341 2.08 3.57 14.21
C ILE A 341 2.09 2.49 15.31
N PRO A 342 3.13 2.42 16.16
CA PRO A 342 3.21 1.39 17.20
C PRO A 342 2.27 1.68 18.38
N ALA A 343 1.90 0.62 19.11
CA ALA A 343 1.09 0.73 20.33
C ALA A 343 1.88 1.12 21.59
N LYS A 344 3.17 1.37 21.46
CA LYS A 344 4.06 1.78 22.54
C LYS A 344 5.07 2.78 22.00
N ARG A 345 5.43 3.78 22.78
CA ARG A 345 6.56 4.65 22.45
C ARG A 345 7.84 3.84 22.42
N TYR A 346 8.60 4.03 21.37
CA TYR A 346 9.79 3.26 21.09
C TYR A 346 11.02 4.16 21.13
N GLN A 347 12.14 3.67 21.61
CA GLN A 347 13.42 4.35 21.77
C GLN A 347 13.34 5.87 22.07
N HIS A 348 13.95 6.33 23.15
CA HIS A 348 14.14 7.75 23.51
C HIS A 348 12.87 8.59 23.76
N ALA A 349 11.71 8.01 23.92
CA ALA A 349 10.46 8.73 24.18
C ALA A 349 10.06 9.79 23.11
N ASP A 350 10.78 9.84 21.99
CA ASP A 350 10.56 10.84 20.92
C ASP A 350 9.41 10.49 19.98
N ASN A 351 9.02 9.23 19.94
CA ASN A 351 8.00 8.74 19.02
C ASN A 351 6.62 8.67 19.66
N ILE A 352 5.58 8.78 18.84
CA ILE A 352 4.21 8.46 19.23
C ILE A 352 4.10 6.95 19.45
N GLY A 353 3.27 6.54 20.41
CA GLY A 353 2.92 5.14 20.62
C GLY A 353 2.09 4.96 21.88
N SER A 354 0.88 4.47 21.71
CA SER A 354 -0.03 3.92 22.71
C SER A 354 -1.19 3.24 22.00
N ASP A 355 -1.93 2.37 22.68
CA ASP A 355 -3.14 1.77 22.13
C ASP A 355 -4.20 2.83 21.77
N GLU A 356 -4.31 3.90 22.56
CA GLU A 356 -5.23 5.00 22.30
C GLU A 356 -4.85 5.79 21.04
N ALA A 357 -3.57 6.17 20.90
CA ALA A 357 -3.09 6.87 19.72
C ALA A 357 -3.22 6.00 18.45
N GLN A 358 -2.85 4.71 18.53
CA GLN A 358 -2.92 3.76 17.42
C GLN A 358 -4.36 3.55 16.96
N LYS A 359 -5.30 3.37 17.89
CA LYS A 359 -6.73 3.23 17.63
C LYS A 359 -7.31 4.46 16.92
N ASN A 360 -7.04 5.66 17.46
CA ASN A 360 -7.51 6.91 16.90
C ASN A 360 -6.90 7.18 15.52
N PHE A 361 -5.59 6.95 15.38
CA PHE A 361 -4.89 7.05 14.10
C PHE A 361 -5.52 6.17 13.03
N THR A 362 -5.92 4.94 13.40
CA THR A 362 -6.51 3.99 12.46
C THR A 362 -7.80 4.53 11.84
N ILE A 363 -8.73 5.06 12.64
CA ILE A 363 -9.95 5.63 12.10
C ILE A 363 -9.65 6.88 11.27
N LYS A 364 -8.82 7.79 11.81
CA LYS A 364 -8.48 9.07 11.17
C LYS A 364 -7.82 8.85 9.81
N SER A 365 -6.83 7.96 9.73
CA SER A 365 -6.13 7.67 8.47
C SER A 365 -7.02 6.97 7.44
N LEU A 366 -7.91 6.04 7.84
CA LEU A 366 -8.89 5.42 6.93
C LEU A 366 -9.89 6.44 6.36
N VAL A 367 -10.36 7.37 7.19
CA VAL A 367 -11.27 8.45 6.77
C VAL A 367 -10.56 9.44 5.86
N LEU A 368 -9.33 9.87 6.23
CA LEU A 368 -8.56 10.83 5.45
C LEU A 368 -8.03 10.22 4.14
N ALA A 369 -7.71 8.93 4.10
CA ALA A 369 -7.33 8.24 2.86
C ALA A 369 -8.44 8.35 1.81
N GLN A 370 -9.68 8.02 2.18
CA GLN A 370 -10.83 8.13 1.29
C GLN A 370 -11.11 9.57 0.85
N LYS A 371 -11.04 10.52 1.80
CA LYS A 371 -11.18 11.96 1.53
C LYS A 371 -10.15 12.47 0.53
N ASN A 372 -8.94 11.91 0.55
CA ASN A 372 -7.81 12.31 -0.28
C ASN A 372 -7.55 11.38 -1.48
N LYS A 373 -8.56 10.59 -1.89
CA LYS A 373 -8.55 9.77 -3.11
C LYS A 373 -7.43 8.71 -3.15
N ILE A 374 -6.99 8.21 -2.00
CA ILE A 374 -6.20 6.98 -1.91
C ILE A 374 -7.16 5.83 -2.13
N SER A 375 -6.90 4.96 -3.11
CA SER A 375 -7.84 3.91 -3.51
C SER A 375 -7.83 2.71 -2.57
N GLN A 376 -6.66 2.40 -2.01
CA GLN A 376 -6.46 1.28 -1.09
C GLN A 376 -5.49 1.67 0.02
N LEU A 377 -5.78 1.21 1.23
CA LEU A 377 -4.91 1.40 2.38
C LEU A 377 -4.70 0.07 3.10
N TYR A 378 -3.44 -0.37 3.16
CA TYR A 378 -3.05 -1.61 3.80
C TYR A 378 -2.34 -1.32 5.12
N TYR A 379 -2.88 -1.86 6.20
CA TYR A 379 -2.19 -1.78 7.48
C TYR A 379 -1.06 -2.82 7.55
N PHE A 380 0.08 -2.42 8.06
CA PHE A 380 1.12 -3.29 8.54
C PHE A 380 0.90 -3.49 10.05
N VAL A 381 0.46 -4.64 10.56
CA VAL A 381 0.26 -5.94 9.98
C VAL A 381 -0.97 -6.61 10.63
N LEU A 382 -1.37 -7.81 10.25
CA LEU A 382 -2.58 -8.48 10.77
C LEU A 382 -2.52 -8.70 12.30
N GLY A 383 -1.39 -9.13 12.84
CA GLY A 383 -1.22 -9.34 14.27
C GLY A 383 0.11 -8.84 14.80
N ARG A 384 0.13 -8.42 16.05
CA ARG A 384 1.38 -8.16 16.76
C ARG A 384 2.20 -9.45 16.85
N SER A 385 3.52 -9.32 16.86
CA SER A 385 4.44 -10.44 16.99
C SER A 385 5.17 -10.50 18.33
N ALA A 386 4.84 -9.59 19.26
CA ALA A 386 5.33 -9.56 20.63
C ALA A 386 4.27 -8.98 21.57
N ASP A 387 4.42 -9.23 22.86
CA ASP A 387 3.68 -8.55 23.91
C ASP A 387 4.30 -7.17 24.19
N THR A 388 3.50 -6.24 24.69
CA THR A 388 3.89 -4.82 24.79
C THR A 388 5.12 -4.59 25.67
N ASP A 389 5.26 -5.33 26.74
CA ASP A 389 6.40 -5.27 27.69
C ASP A 389 7.67 -5.91 27.14
N GLN A 390 7.53 -6.92 26.29
CA GLN A 390 8.64 -7.70 25.71
C GLN A 390 9.15 -7.12 24.38
N SER A 391 8.40 -6.22 23.77
CA SER A 391 8.79 -5.66 22.48
C SER A 391 9.94 -4.68 22.59
N ASN A 392 10.92 -4.85 21.71
CA ASN A 392 12.04 -3.94 21.45
C ASN A 392 12.12 -3.45 20.00
N ASP A 393 11.07 -3.65 19.23
CA ASP A 393 10.92 -3.17 17.84
C ASP A 393 9.49 -2.61 17.65
N PRO A 394 9.32 -1.36 17.13
CA PRO A 394 8.00 -0.75 16.93
C PRO A 394 7.08 -1.58 16.04
N TYR A 395 7.63 -2.24 15.04
CA TYR A 395 6.85 -3.05 14.09
C TYR A 395 6.22 -4.29 14.75
N GLN A 396 6.79 -4.81 15.84
CA GLN A 396 6.24 -5.93 16.60
C GLN A 396 4.90 -5.57 17.29
N LEU A 397 4.66 -4.28 17.53
CA LEU A 397 3.45 -3.77 18.18
C LEU A 397 2.44 -3.13 17.21
N MET A 398 2.62 -3.37 15.93
CA MET A 398 1.67 -3.01 14.89
C MET A 398 0.80 -4.23 14.56
N GLY A 399 -0.51 -4.16 14.80
CA GLY A 399 -1.35 -5.32 14.51
C GLY A 399 -2.80 -5.18 14.95
N LEU A 400 -3.72 -5.70 14.10
CA LEU A 400 -5.14 -5.74 14.41
C LEU A 400 -5.47 -6.75 15.52
N TYR A 401 -4.65 -7.76 15.69
CA TYR A 401 -4.74 -8.75 16.76
C TYR A 401 -3.55 -8.63 17.71
N PHE A 402 -3.77 -9.00 19.00
CA PHE A 402 -2.68 -9.20 19.93
C PHE A 402 -1.77 -10.34 19.45
N ASN A 403 -0.65 -10.53 20.11
CA ASN A 403 0.45 -11.39 19.71
C ASN A 403 0.02 -12.74 19.08
N LEU A 404 -0.01 -12.78 17.74
CA LEU A 404 -0.34 -14.00 16.99
C LEU A 404 0.82 -15.02 16.98
N LYS A 405 2.04 -14.61 17.35
CA LYS A 405 3.19 -15.51 17.36
C LYS A 405 3.06 -16.57 18.46
N THR A 406 2.47 -16.20 19.58
CA THR A 406 2.24 -17.11 20.72
C THR A 406 0.79 -17.58 20.83
N CYS A 407 -0.15 -16.93 20.14
CA CYS A 407 -1.57 -17.25 20.16
C CYS A 407 -1.90 -18.42 19.23
N LEU A 408 -2.73 -19.34 19.68
CA LEU A 408 -3.27 -20.40 18.84
C LEU A 408 -4.51 -19.93 18.05
N PRO A 409 -4.74 -20.45 16.84
CA PRO A 409 -5.97 -20.21 16.09
C PRO A 409 -7.23 -20.50 16.93
N GLY A 410 -8.21 -19.59 16.88
CA GLY A 410 -9.44 -19.65 17.68
C GLY A 410 -9.34 -18.98 19.04
N LYS A 411 -8.15 -18.51 19.44
CA LYS A 411 -7.92 -17.77 20.70
C LYS A 411 -7.48 -16.32 20.48
N GLN A 412 -7.44 -15.87 19.24
CA GLN A 412 -7.02 -14.51 18.89
C GLN A 412 -8.00 -13.45 19.43
N VAL A 413 -7.44 -12.34 19.87
CA VAL A 413 -8.20 -11.19 20.42
C VAL A 413 -7.83 -9.95 19.62
N LEU A 414 -8.83 -9.17 19.20
CA LEU A 414 -8.59 -7.87 18.56
C LEU A 414 -7.93 -6.90 19.52
N THR A 415 -6.94 -6.17 19.03
CA THR A 415 -6.41 -5.00 19.71
C THR A 415 -7.43 -3.85 19.65
N PRO A 416 -7.27 -2.76 20.43
CA PRO A 416 -8.04 -1.53 20.23
C PRO A 416 -7.95 -1.03 18.77
N GLN A 417 -6.78 -1.14 18.13
CA GLN A 417 -6.60 -0.87 16.70
C GLN A 417 -7.50 -1.76 15.83
N GLY A 418 -7.50 -3.06 16.09
CA GLY A 418 -8.30 -4.01 15.33
C GLY A 418 -9.80 -3.78 15.48
N ALA A 419 -10.27 -3.43 16.67
CA ALA A 419 -11.67 -3.05 16.89
C ALA A 419 -12.05 -1.77 16.15
N ALA A 420 -11.17 -0.77 16.15
CA ALA A 420 -11.35 0.48 15.41
C ALA A 420 -11.35 0.27 13.89
N PHE A 421 -10.42 -0.53 13.38
CA PHE A 421 -10.38 -0.91 11.96
C PHE A 421 -11.67 -1.63 11.54
N LYS A 422 -12.08 -2.65 12.29
CA LYS A 422 -13.31 -3.41 12.04
C LYS A 422 -14.55 -2.52 12.07
N THR A 423 -14.64 -1.62 13.05
CA THR A 423 -15.76 -0.67 13.15
C THR A 423 -15.81 0.26 11.94
N THR A 424 -14.66 0.82 11.55
CA THR A 424 -14.58 1.74 10.41
C THR A 424 -14.98 1.04 9.12
N SER A 425 -14.44 -0.15 8.89
CA SER A 425 -14.79 -0.97 7.73
C SER A 425 -16.28 -1.34 7.72
N MET A 426 -16.81 -1.81 8.84
CA MET A 426 -18.24 -2.20 8.97
C MET A 426 -19.20 -1.05 8.64
N LEU A 427 -18.85 0.17 9.06
CA LEU A 427 -19.72 1.33 8.89
C LEU A 427 -19.52 2.07 7.56
N LEU A 428 -18.34 1.95 6.92
CA LEU A 428 -18.01 2.73 5.73
C LEU A 428 -17.75 1.87 4.47
N TYR A 429 -17.67 0.55 4.55
CA TYR A 429 -17.44 -0.26 3.35
C TYR A 429 -18.60 -0.16 2.37
N GLY A 430 -18.25 0.19 1.13
CA GLY A 430 -19.22 0.43 0.07
C GLY A 430 -19.84 1.83 0.08
N TYR A 431 -19.43 2.69 1.01
CA TYR A 431 -19.74 4.13 0.97
C TYR A 431 -18.68 4.89 0.20
N THR A 432 -19.05 6.05 -0.33
CA THR A 432 -18.14 6.97 -1.00
C THR A 432 -18.08 8.30 -0.25
N TYR A 433 -16.89 8.91 -0.20
CA TYR A 433 -16.71 10.24 0.36
C TYR A 433 -17.55 11.27 -0.42
N ASN A 434 -18.26 12.14 0.33
CA ASN A 434 -19.08 13.21 -0.24
C ASN A 434 -18.54 14.58 0.18
N GLU A 435 -17.79 15.21 -0.71
CA GLU A 435 -17.16 16.51 -0.48
C GLU A 435 -18.18 17.60 -0.20
N ARG A 436 -19.28 17.67 -0.98
CA ARG A 436 -20.31 18.69 -0.81
C ARG A 436 -20.96 18.62 0.56
N LEU A 437 -21.31 17.42 1.05
CA LEU A 437 -21.90 17.26 2.38
C LEU A 437 -20.87 17.50 3.48
N THR A 438 -19.62 17.12 3.29
CA THR A 438 -18.52 17.39 4.21
C THR A 438 -18.32 18.89 4.38
N ASN A 439 -18.25 19.65 3.29
CA ASN A 439 -18.11 21.11 3.34
C ASN A 439 -19.32 21.79 3.98
N LYS A 440 -20.54 21.27 3.77
CA LYS A 440 -21.77 21.77 4.41
C LYS A 440 -21.81 21.59 5.93
N MET A 441 -21.00 20.69 6.49
CA MET A 441 -20.90 20.58 7.94
C MET A 441 -20.33 21.83 8.59
N ASN A 442 -19.50 22.58 7.86
CA ASN A 442 -18.82 23.77 8.35
C ASN A 442 -18.15 23.53 9.71
N LEU A 443 -17.32 22.46 9.78
CA LEU A 443 -16.64 22.08 11.02
C LEU A 443 -15.72 23.22 11.48
N PRO A 444 -15.67 23.52 12.79
CA PRO A 444 -14.69 24.46 13.32
C PRO A 444 -13.26 23.93 13.15
N ALA A 445 -12.27 24.80 13.23
CA ALA A 445 -10.86 24.42 13.09
C ALA A 445 -10.39 23.38 14.13
N THR A 446 -11.09 23.30 15.25
CA THR A 446 -10.88 22.38 16.37
C THR A 446 -11.50 20.99 16.17
N ALA A 447 -12.26 20.79 15.09
CA ALA A 447 -12.86 19.51 14.76
C ALA A 447 -12.43 19.06 13.35
N SER A 448 -12.54 17.76 13.10
CA SER A 448 -12.27 17.19 11.77
C SER A 448 -13.23 16.03 11.51
N GLY A 449 -13.30 15.63 10.23
CA GLY A 449 -14.12 14.50 9.81
C GLY A 449 -14.49 14.54 8.35
N ALA A 450 -15.41 13.65 7.99
CA ALA A 450 -15.94 13.53 6.63
C ALA A 450 -17.34 12.90 6.62
N VAL A 451 -18.05 13.11 5.52
CA VAL A 451 -19.36 12.51 5.25
C VAL A 451 -19.20 11.49 4.13
N PHE A 452 -19.82 10.35 4.34
CA PHE A 452 -19.86 9.23 3.40
C PHE A 452 -21.30 8.91 3.03
N VAL A 453 -21.50 8.50 1.77
CA VAL A 453 -22.85 8.22 1.25
C VAL A 453 -22.87 6.88 0.51
N LYS A 454 -23.97 6.15 0.67
CA LYS A 454 -24.29 4.94 -0.07
C LYS A 454 -25.78 4.94 -0.39
N LYS A 455 -26.15 5.19 -1.65
CA LYS A 455 -27.54 5.45 -2.01
C LYS A 455 -28.12 6.60 -1.18
N ASN A 456 -29.10 6.31 -0.32
CA ASN A 456 -29.77 7.28 0.56
C ASN A 456 -29.15 7.32 1.97
N ASP A 457 -28.26 6.40 2.30
CA ASP A 457 -27.66 6.31 3.62
C ASP A 457 -26.49 7.28 3.73
N VAL A 458 -26.38 7.91 4.90
CA VAL A 458 -25.33 8.90 5.19
C VAL A 458 -24.68 8.55 6.51
N VAL A 459 -23.35 8.50 6.50
CA VAL A 459 -22.53 8.30 7.69
C VAL A 459 -21.58 9.50 7.85
N PHE A 460 -21.55 10.06 9.05
CA PHE A 460 -20.59 11.10 9.45
C PHE A 460 -19.53 10.44 10.32
N ALA A 461 -18.26 10.64 10.00
CA ALA A 461 -17.13 10.26 10.86
C ALA A 461 -16.51 11.55 11.40
N LEU A 462 -16.58 11.78 12.71
CA LEU A 462 -16.23 13.07 13.34
C LEU A 462 -15.34 12.88 14.57
N TRP A 463 -14.45 13.85 14.83
CA TRP A 463 -13.65 13.92 16.04
C TRP A 463 -13.22 15.35 16.37
N ALA A 464 -12.88 15.60 17.65
CA ALA A 464 -12.18 16.82 18.04
C ALA A 464 -10.70 16.65 17.74
N LYS A 465 -10.08 17.65 17.10
CA LYS A 465 -8.64 17.69 16.84
C LYS A 465 -7.89 17.96 18.14
N THR A 466 -6.74 17.36 18.26
CA THR A 466 -5.77 17.70 19.30
C THR A 466 -4.50 18.28 18.70
N SER A 467 -3.99 19.32 19.34
CA SER A 467 -2.70 19.94 19.02
C SER A 467 -1.69 19.78 20.15
N LYS A 468 -2.06 19.10 21.22
CA LYS A 468 -1.19 18.90 22.39
C LYS A 468 -0.44 17.58 22.25
N ASP A 469 0.87 17.64 22.51
CA ASP A 469 1.71 16.47 22.55
C ASP A 469 1.17 15.41 23.54
N LEU A 470 1.12 14.15 23.13
CA LEU A 470 0.63 12.99 23.91
C LEU A 470 -0.80 13.15 24.47
N SER A 471 -1.64 13.94 23.85
CA SER A 471 -2.96 14.30 24.40
C SER A 471 -3.94 13.12 24.50
N GLU A 472 -3.80 12.06 23.69
CA GLU A 472 -4.60 10.84 23.82
C GLU A 472 -4.44 10.16 25.19
N ASN A 473 -3.30 10.35 25.84
CA ASN A 473 -2.97 9.67 27.10
C ASN A 473 -3.35 10.48 28.35
N ASN A 474 -3.38 11.81 28.26
CA ASN A 474 -3.33 12.67 29.46
C ASN A 474 -4.42 13.75 29.50
N THR A 475 -5.07 14.09 28.42
CA THR A 475 -6.01 15.22 28.40
C THR A 475 -7.17 14.95 27.46
N VAL A 476 -8.36 15.02 27.98
CA VAL A 476 -9.58 14.97 27.15
C VAL A 476 -9.77 16.35 26.53
N ASN A 477 -9.30 16.54 25.30
CA ASN A 477 -9.77 17.62 24.47
C ASN A 477 -11.19 17.26 24.00
N TYR A 478 -12.07 18.24 23.99
CA TYR A 478 -13.40 18.04 23.42
C TYR A 478 -13.84 19.29 22.69
N ASP A 479 -14.69 19.09 21.71
CA ASP A 479 -15.44 20.14 21.05
C ASP A 479 -16.92 19.76 21.00
N THR A 480 -17.78 20.73 20.80
CA THR A 480 -19.20 20.51 20.65
C THR A 480 -19.60 20.79 19.21
N TYR A 481 -20.16 19.81 18.55
CA TYR A 481 -20.67 19.94 17.21
C TYR A 481 -22.20 19.87 17.21
N VAL A 482 -22.82 20.84 16.56
CA VAL A 482 -24.27 20.87 16.36
C VAL A 482 -24.59 20.34 14.98
N LEU A 483 -25.11 19.13 14.90
CA LEU A 483 -25.67 18.60 13.68
C LEU A 483 -27.02 19.29 13.46
N LYS A 484 -27.11 20.24 12.50
CA LYS A 484 -28.32 21.03 12.20
C LYS A 484 -29.46 20.16 11.65
N LYS A 485 -29.84 19.14 12.40
CA LYS A 485 -31.00 18.29 12.15
C LYS A 485 -31.73 18.09 13.48
N ASN A 486 -32.93 18.62 13.61
CA ASN A 486 -33.83 18.46 14.77
C ASN A 486 -34.34 17.01 14.95
N LYS A 487 -33.47 16.01 14.79
CA LYS A 487 -33.81 14.59 14.86
C LYS A 487 -32.76 13.85 15.68
N ALA A 488 -33.22 12.84 16.41
CA ALA A 488 -32.33 11.90 17.07
C ALA A 488 -31.40 11.22 16.09
N VAL A 489 -30.15 11.08 16.45
CA VAL A 489 -29.09 10.43 15.68
C VAL A 489 -28.53 9.22 16.43
N PHE A 490 -28.03 8.25 15.67
CA PHE A 490 -27.36 7.10 16.23
C PHE A 490 -25.86 7.36 16.23
N VAL A 491 -25.25 7.26 17.40
CA VAL A 491 -23.80 7.45 17.57
C VAL A 491 -23.15 6.11 17.89
N HIS A 492 -22.15 5.76 17.10
CA HIS A 492 -21.35 4.55 17.23
C HIS A 492 -19.92 4.94 17.61
N GLU A 493 -19.40 4.35 18.66
CA GLU A 493 -18.03 4.57 19.12
C GLU A 493 -17.03 3.70 18.33
N TRP A 494 -15.76 3.95 18.51
CA TRP A 494 -14.65 3.29 17.83
C TRP A 494 -14.68 1.74 17.91
N ASN A 495 -15.29 1.17 18.94
CA ASN A 495 -15.41 -0.27 19.19
C ASN A 495 -16.80 -0.85 18.90
N TYR A 496 -17.62 -0.15 18.15
CA TYR A 496 -19.00 -0.55 17.84
C TYR A 496 -19.08 -1.98 17.27
N SER A 497 -18.14 -2.35 16.40
CA SER A 497 -18.11 -3.71 15.80
C SER A 497 -17.95 -4.86 16.81
N VAL A 498 -17.51 -4.56 18.01
CA VAL A 498 -17.31 -5.54 19.11
C VAL A 498 -18.44 -5.43 20.13
N THR A 499 -18.85 -4.22 20.49
CA THR A 499 -19.84 -3.97 21.54
C THR A 499 -21.28 -3.98 21.04
N LEU A 500 -21.49 -3.66 19.76
CA LEU A 500 -22.79 -3.41 19.11
C LEU A 500 -23.65 -2.36 19.84
N LYS A 501 -23.03 -1.52 20.68
CA LYS A 501 -23.71 -0.48 21.45
C LYS A 501 -23.86 0.80 20.64
N THR A 502 -25.08 1.24 20.49
CA THR A 502 -25.44 2.52 19.85
C THR A 502 -25.99 3.46 20.91
N LYS A 503 -25.52 4.70 20.91
CA LYS A 503 -26.11 5.78 21.71
C LYS A 503 -27.08 6.54 20.84
N ILE A 504 -28.23 6.90 21.40
CA ILE A 504 -29.18 7.80 20.75
C ILE A 504 -28.99 9.16 21.39
N LEU A 505 -28.62 10.15 20.59
CA LEU A 505 -28.38 11.50 21.05
C LEU A 505 -29.28 12.48 20.29
N ASP A 506 -29.59 13.60 20.93
CA ASP A 506 -30.14 14.76 20.24
C ASP A 506 -29.04 15.37 19.34
N GLY A 507 -29.36 15.57 18.07
CA GLY A 507 -28.43 16.16 17.11
C GLY A 507 -27.99 17.59 17.42
N ASN A 508 -28.59 18.25 18.39
CA ASN A 508 -28.30 19.64 18.74
C ASN A 508 -27.01 19.82 19.59
N SER A 509 -26.48 18.76 20.19
CA SER A 509 -25.25 18.87 20.99
C SER A 509 -24.50 17.53 21.02
N ILE A 510 -23.60 17.33 20.07
CA ILE A 510 -22.75 16.14 20.00
C ILE A 510 -21.37 16.52 20.51
N LYS A 511 -20.98 15.94 21.64
CA LYS A 511 -19.62 16.11 22.20
C LYS A 511 -18.63 15.27 21.40
N LEU A 512 -17.65 15.93 20.80
CA LEU A 512 -16.54 15.29 20.10
C LEU A 512 -15.33 15.20 21.03
N THR A 513 -14.61 14.09 20.92
CA THR A 513 -13.33 13.85 21.60
C THR A 513 -12.26 13.50 20.56
N PRO A 514 -10.99 13.37 20.91
CA PRO A 514 -9.96 12.87 19.99
C PRO A 514 -10.24 11.46 19.46
N SER A 515 -11.03 10.66 20.18
CA SER A 515 -11.52 9.37 19.72
C SER A 515 -12.68 9.58 18.73
N PRO A 516 -12.53 9.19 17.46
CA PRO A 516 -13.56 9.40 16.45
C PRO A 516 -14.86 8.64 16.76
N ILE A 517 -15.96 9.25 16.38
CA ILE A 517 -17.30 8.65 16.42
C ILE A 517 -17.90 8.61 15.03
N PHE A 518 -18.82 7.69 14.84
CA PHE A 518 -19.62 7.60 13.61
C PHE A 518 -21.09 7.93 13.94
N ILE A 519 -21.71 8.73 13.09
CA ILE A 519 -23.09 9.15 13.25
C ILE A 519 -23.88 8.70 12.03
N THR A 520 -24.97 7.98 12.28
CA THR A 520 -25.93 7.60 11.25
C THR A 520 -27.27 8.27 11.55
N THR A 521 -27.99 8.65 10.49
CA THR A 521 -29.37 9.15 10.59
C THR A 521 -30.32 8.00 10.25
N LYS A 522 -31.45 7.92 10.96
CA LYS A 522 -32.54 7.02 10.57
C LYS A 522 -33.08 7.36 9.20
#